data_311fdb61aaa8f6ced952d4a100a6ed3a
#
_entry.id   311fdb61aaa8f6ced952d4a100a6ed3a
#
_cell.length_a   1.000
_cell.length_b   1.000
_cell.length_c   1.000
_cell.angle_alpha   90.00
_cell.angle_beta   90.00
_cell.angle_gamma   90.00
#
_symmetry.space_group_name_H-M   'P 1'
#
loop_
_entity.id
_entity.type
_entity.pdbx_description
1 polymer ?
#
loop_
_entity_poly.entity_id
_entity_poly.type
_entity_poly.pdbx_seq_one_letter_code
_entity_poly.pdbx_strand_id
1 'polypeptide(L)'
;NIPIIELRSDKFLSIKDITIVNGTGKKDSGKFCLLSNVSYEILDVIPYEESKFEKKGQSSLNSNPTHIKISFTTHRNINPENVMHLCCDELLKRVGDIQKELSNIKSENTIYFSDLIELEIINNVKIYHFKHEFWTISNIFVRYCYMEFPSIKFVCSNIIHPSIEESMIKIIHPNSLDILSAAVKHIISDVNILKKKFKYHA
;
A
#
# COMPACT_ATOMS: atom_id res chain seq x y z
N ASN A 1 1.64 -29.90 16.74
CA ASN A 1 2.64 -30.80 16.13
C ASN A 1 2.78 -30.46 14.67
N ILE A 2 4.01 -30.19 14.22
CA ILE A 2 4.33 -29.97 12.81
C ILE A 2 4.99 -31.26 12.30
N PRO A 3 4.34 -32.02 11.40
CA PRO A 3 4.97 -33.19 10.82
C PRO A 3 6.14 -32.75 9.93
N ILE A 4 7.33 -33.28 10.20
CA ILE A 4 8.55 -32.97 9.42
C ILE A 4 8.73 -34.02 8.35
N ILE A 5 8.57 -35.28 8.71
CA ILE A 5 8.72 -36.42 7.80
C ILE A 5 8.00 -37.65 8.40
N GLU A 6 7.47 -38.50 7.55
CA GLU A 6 6.99 -39.83 7.90
C GLU A 6 8.06 -40.86 7.56
N LEU A 7 8.43 -41.69 8.54
CA LEU A 7 9.46 -42.72 8.38
C LEU A 7 8.84 -44.08 8.36
N ARG A 8 9.35 -44.99 7.53
CA ARG A 8 9.04 -46.41 7.59
C ARG A 8 9.74 -47.02 8.81
N SER A 9 9.19 -48.13 9.32
CA SER A 9 9.57 -48.74 10.60
C SER A 9 11.06 -49.10 10.77
N ASP A 10 11.80 -49.24 9.66
CA ASP A 10 13.21 -49.61 9.64
C ASP A 10 14.15 -48.42 9.40
N LYS A 11 13.63 -47.22 9.41
CA LYS A 11 14.38 -45.99 9.13
C LYS A 11 14.42 -45.08 10.35
N PHE A 12 15.50 -44.29 10.45
CA PHE A 12 15.64 -43.25 11.44
C PHE A 12 16.11 -41.94 10.77
N LEU A 13 15.72 -40.82 11.33
CA LEU A 13 16.12 -39.50 10.92
C LEU A 13 16.95 -38.86 12.04
N SER A 14 18.15 -38.41 11.72
CA SER A 14 18.94 -37.56 12.59
C SER A 14 18.91 -36.14 12.06
N ILE A 15 18.38 -35.21 12.84
CA ILE A 15 18.36 -33.78 12.51
C ILE A 15 19.45 -33.08 13.31
N LYS A 16 20.41 -32.47 12.60
CA LYS A 16 21.50 -31.70 13.18
C LYS A 16 21.33 -30.23 12.77
N ASP A 17 21.76 -29.34 13.62
CA ASP A 17 21.86 -27.89 13.32
C ASP A 17 20.51 -27.25 12.90
N ILE A 18 19.51 -27.33 13.78
CA ILE A 18 18.23 -26.64 13.57
C ILE A 18 18.43 -25.17 13.88
N THR A 19 18.23 -24.32 12.87
CA THR A 19 18.24 -22.85 13.03
C THR A 19 16.81 -22.29 12.92
N ILE A 20 16.42 -21.50 13.91
CA ILE A 20 15.17 -20.75 13.87
C ILE A 20 15.44 -19.40 13.25
N VAL A 21 14.73 -19.08 12.17
CA VAL A 21 14.87 -17.81 11.46
C VAL A 21 13.55 -17.04 11.51
N ASN A 22 13.67 -15.71 11.64
CA ASN A 22 12.57 -14.79 11.45
C ASN A 22 12.61 -14.22 10.04
N GLY A 23 11.45 -13.96 9.46
CA GLY A 23 11.36 -13.36 8.14
C GLY A 23 10.02 -12.69 7.92
N THR A 24 9.91 -11.95 6.83
CA THR A 24 8.69 -11.28 6.40
C THR A 24 8.19 -11.87 5.09
N GLY A 25 6.86 -11.98 4.94
CA GLY A 25 6.25 -12.53 3.72
C GLY A 25 6.63 -11.74 2.46
N LYS A 26 6.85 -10.44 2.59
CA LYS A 26 7.24 -9.57 1.47
C LYS A 26 8.66 -9.83 0.98
N LYS A 27 9.63 -9.94 1.90
CA LYS A 27 11.06 -10.00 1.55
C LYS A 27 11.59 -11.42 1.44
N ASP A 28 11.16 -12.30 2.33
CA ASP A 28 11.83 -13.59 2.52
C ASP A 28 11.08 -14.75 1.87
N SER A 29 9.80 -14.85 2.04
CA SER A 29 8.96 -15.86 1.38
C SER A 29 7.54 -15.87 1.96
N GLY A 30 6.57 -16.36 1.19
CA GLY A 30 5.20 -16.56 1.65
C GLY A 30 5.05 -17.42 2.91
N LYS A 31 6.04 -18.29 3.23
CA LYS A 31 6.05 -19.08 4.48
C LYS A 31 6.08 -18.24 5.76
N PHE A 32 6.52 -16.99 5.68
CA PHE A 32 6.53 -16.06 6.80
C PHE A 32 5.25 -15.20 6.87
N CYS A 33 4.32 -15.34 5.91
CA CYS A 33 3.04 -14.65 5.97
C CYS A 33 2.20 -15.18 7.14
N LEU A 34 1.60 -14.26 7.89
CA LEU A 34 0.66 -14.59 8.96
C LEU A 34 -0.74 -14.93 8.42
N LEU A 35 -1.02 -14.50 7.20
CA LEU A 35 -2.32 -14.61 6.55
C LEU A 35 -2.23 -15.40 5.26
N SER A 36 -3.34 -16.07 4.93
CA SER A 36 -3.58 -16.66 3.62
C SER A 36 -5.02 -16.39 3.18
N ASN A 37 -5.31 -16.70 1.93
CA ASN A 37 -6.64 -16.54 1.33
C ASN A 37 -7.24 -15.14 1.56
N VAL A 38 -6.40 -14.10 1.45
CA VAL A 38 -6.86 -12.72 1.59
C VAL A 38 -7.67 -12.36 0.36
N SER A 39 -8.91 -11.98 0.57
CA SER A 39 -9.82 -11.54 -0.49
C SER A 39 -10.69 -10.40 -0.02
N TYR A 40 -11.25 -9.64 -0.96
CA TYR A 40 -12.27 -8.65 -0.66
C TYR A 40 -13.45 -8.81 -1.62
N GLU A 41 -14.62 -8.43 -1.14
CA GLU A 41 -15.88 -8.42 -1.88
C GLU A 41 -16.56 -7.08 -1.65
N ILE A 42 -16.95 -6.42 -2.72
CA ILE A 42 -17.73 -5.19 -2.65
C ILE A 42 -19.19 -5.61 -2.56
N LEU A 43 -19.84 -5.30 -1.43
CA LEU A 43 -21.22 -5.70 -1.16
C LEU A 43 -22.21 -4.69 -1.72
N ASP A 44 -21.93 -3.39 -1.52
CA ASP A 44 -22.79 -2.30 -1.97
C ASP A 44 -21.96 -1.18 -2.59
N VAL A 45 -22.53 -0.56 -3.60
CA VAL A 45 -21.95 0.60 -4.28
C VAL A 45 -23.00 1.72 -4.36
N ILE A 46 -22.58 2.95 -4.09
CA ILE A 46 -23.37 4.12 -4.46
C ILE A 46 -23.00 4.45 -5.90
N PRO A 47 -24.00 4.52 -6.82
CA PRO A 47 -23.74 5.02 -8.16
C PRO A 47 -23.15 6.43 -8.05
N TYR A 48 -22.02 6.66 -8.69
CA TYR A 48 -21.47 8.01 -8.79
C TYR A 48 -22.43 8.86 -9.63
N GLU A 49 -22.88 9.98 -9.12
CA GLU A 49 -23.63 10.94 -9.94
C GLU A 49 -22.70 11.35 -11.10
N GLU A 50 -23.16 11.11 -12.33
CA GLU A 50 -22.40 11.40 -13.56
C GLU A 50 -21.95 12.87 -13.51
N SER A 51 -20.66 13.09 -13.27
CA SER A 51 -20.10 14.41 -13.45
C SER A 51 -20.24 14.75 -14.94
N LYS A 52 -20.60 15.99 -15.26
CA LYS A 52 -20.88 16.47 -16.64
C LYS A 52 -19.76 16.24 -17.66
N PHE A 53 -18.70 15.52 -17.29
CA PHE A 53 -17.50 15.27 -18.10
C PHE A 53 -17.29 13.81 -18.50
N GLU A 54 -18.18 12.88 -18.10
CA GLU A 54 -18.00 11.47 -18.46
C GLU A 54 -18.57 11.17 -19.84
N LYS A 55 -17.66 10.80 -20.74
CA LYS A 55 -18.04 10.23 -22.04
C LYS A 55 -18.72 8.88 -21.82
N LYS A 56 -19.93 8.72 -22.38
CA LYS A 56 -20.65 7.45 -22.46
C LYS A 56 -19.71 6.31 -22.88
N GLY A 57 -19.45 5.37 -21.98
CA GLY A 57 -18.68 4.16 -22.29
C GLY A 57 -17.82 3.55 -21.19
N GLN A 58 -17.66 4.21 -20.02
CA GLN A 58 -16.89 3.67 -18.89
C GLN A 58 -17.82 3.39 -17.70
N SER A 59 -18.59 2.35 -17.79
CA SER A 59 -19.76 2.12 -16.95
C SER A 59 -19.51 1.35 -15.64
N SER A 60 -18.32 1.01 -15.22
CA SER A 60 -18.16 0.19 -14.01
C SER A 60 -17.06 0.60 -13.03
N LEU A 61 -16.27 1.60 -13.34
CA LEU A 61 -15.13 2.02 -12.51
C LEU A 61 -15.44 3.19 -11.54
N ASN A 62 -16.60 3.81 -11.66
CA ASN A 62 -16.96 5.04 -10.95
C ASN A 62 -17.98 4.86 -9.83
N SER A 63 -18.12 3.67 -9.28
CA SER A 63 -18.94 3.45 -8.10
C SER A 63 -18.10 3.52 -6.82
N ASN A 64 -18.55 4.30 -5.85
CA ASN A 64 -17.92 4.31 -4.53
C ASN A 64 -18.51 3.15 -3.70
N PRO A 65 -17.70 2.17 -3.31
CA PRO A 65 -18.15 1.10 -2.45
C PRO A 65 -18.54 1.66 -1.07
N THR A 66 -19.70 1.28 -0.57
CA THR A 66 -20.17 1.65 0.78
C THR A 66 -19.88 0.54 1.79
N HIS A 67 -19.92 -0.70 1.32
CA HIS A 67 -19.64 -1.87 2.16
C HIS A 67 -18.64 -2.78 1.46
N ILE A 68 -17.56 -3.07 2.14
CA ILE A 68 -16.52 -3.99 1.68
C ILE A 68 -16.36 -5.09 2.72
N LYS A 69 -16.46 -6.34 2.26
CA LYS A 69 -16.15 -7.51 3.08
C LYS A 69 -14.71 -7.93 2.80
N ILE A 70 -13.89 -8.00 3.84
CA ILE A 70 -12.53 -8.53 3.77
C ILE A 70 -12.52 -9.90 4.44
N SER A 71 -12.02 -10.91 3.75
CA SER A 71 -11.90 -12.28 4.24
C SER A 71 -10.45 -12.72 4.19
N PHE A 72 -9.97 -13.37 5.24
CA PHE A 72 -8.63 -13.94 5.32
C PHE A 72 -8.58 -15.09 6.31
N THR A 73 -7.58 -15.96 6.17
CA THR A 73 -7.28 -17.04 7.09
C THR A 73 -6.00 -16.73 7.85
N THR A 74 -6.03 -16.82 9.18
CA THR A 74 -4.83 -16.67 10.03
C THR A 74 -4.18 -18.03 10.25
N HIS A 75 -2.86 -18.09 10.19
CA HIS A 75 -2.10 -19.34 10.42
C HIS A 75 -1.81 -19.63 11.90
N ARG A 76 -2.21 -18.74 12.78
CA ARG A 76 -2.05 -18.86 14.24
C ARG A 76 -3.32 -18.36 14.92
N ASN A 77 -3.47 -18.60 16.20
CA ASN A 77 -4.56 -18.05 17.02
C ASN A 77 -4.37 -16.52 17.22
N ILE A 78 -4.36 -15.78 16.11
CA ILE A 78 -4.27 -14.33 16.10
C ILE A 78 -5.67 -13.77 15.92
N ASN A 79 -6.07 -12.87 16.80
CA ASN A 79 -7.35 -12.18 16.68
C ASN A 79 -7.39 -11.38 15.36
N PRO A 80 -8.43 -11.53 14.52
CA PRO A 80 -8.56 -10.77 13.28
C PRO A 80 -8.48 -9.25 13.45
N GLU A 81 -9.01 -8.70 14.55
CA GLU A 81 -8.90 -7.26 14.84
C GLU A 81 -7.46 -6.82 15.05
N ASN A 82 -6.63 -7.65 15.72
CA ASN A 82 -5.20 -7.37 15.88
C ASN A 82 -4.48 -7.34 14.54
N VAL A 83 -4.85 -8.22 13.61
CA VAL A 83 -4.29 -8.21 12.26
C VAL A 83 -4.59 -6.91 11.55
N MET A 84 -5.85 -6.46 11.57
CA MET A 84 -6.25 -5.18 10.95
C MET A 84 -5.55 -4.00 11.60
N HIS A 85 -5.38 -4.04 12.93
CA HIS A 85 -4.64 -3.02 13.66
C HIS A 85 -3.17 -2.94 13.22
N LEU A 86 -2.49 -4.10 13.11
CA LEU A 86 -1.11 -4.20 12.63
C LEU A 86 -0.97 -3.73 11.17
N CYS A 87 -1.94 -4.03 10.31
CA CYS A 87 -1.96 -3.53 8.93
C CYS A 87 -2.02 -2.00 8.87
N CYS A 88 -2.85 -1.39 9.73
CA CYS A 88 -2.91 0.07 9.85
C CYS A 88 -1.57 0.64 10.33
N ASP A 89 -0.91 0.00 11.31
CA ASP A 89 0.38 0.44 11.83
C ASP A 89 1.48 0.39 10.76
N GLU A 90 1.54 -0.69 10.00
CA GLU A 90 2.51 -0.81 8.91
C GLU A 90 2.28 0.25 7.83
N LEU A 91 1.03 0.50 7.45
CA LEU A 91 0.70 1.55 6.49
C LEU A 91 1.06 2.94 7.02
N LEU A 92 0.73 3.24 8.28
CA LEU A 92 1.09 4.52 8.92
C LEU A 92 2.60 4.73 8.97
N LYS A 93 3.36 3.68 9.29
CA LYS A 93 4.82 3.72 9.30
C LYS A 93 5.36 4.09 7.91
N ARG A 94 4.95 3.35 6.87
CA ARG A 94 5.41 3.55 5.49
C ARG A 94 5.06 4.94 4.97
N VAL A 95 3.81 5.38 5.17
CA VAL A 95 3.36 6.72 4.75
C VAL A 95 4.05 7.82 5.56
N GLY A 96 4.30 7.58 6.86
CA GLY A 96 5.03 8.50 7.73
C GLY A 96 6.51 8.68 7.32
N ASP A 97 7.15 7.62 6.89
CA ASP A 97 8.53 7.70 6.38
C ASP A 97 8.59 8.49 5.06
N ILE A 98 7.63 8.26 4.16
CA ILE A 98 7.47 9.07 2.95
C ILE A 98 7.21 10.55 3.29
N GLN A 99 6.37 10.84 4.28
CA GLN A 99 6.10 12.21 4.73
C GLN A 99 7.37 12.95 5.17
N LYS A 100 8.24 12.28 5.92
CA LYS A 100 9.52 12.84 6.34
C LYS A 100 10.40 13.18 5.14
N GLU A 101 10.49 12.26 4.18
CA GLU A 101 11.27 12.47 2.96
C GLU A 101 10.72 13.62 2.09
N LEU A 102 9.40 13.70 1.91
CA LEU A 102 8.78 14.80 1.18
C LEU A 102 9.08 16.15 1.84
N SER A 103 9.17 16.19 3.18
CA SER A 103 9.51 17.43 3.91
C SER A 103 10.96 17.89 3.71
N ASN A 104 11.85 16.98 3.30
CA ASN A 104 13.25 17.29 2.99
C ASN A 104 13.44 17.91 1.60
N ILE A 105 12.45 17.82 0.72
CA ILE A 105 12.48 18.40 -0.62
C ILE A 105 12.29 19.92 -0.50
N LYS A 106 13.37 20.68 -0.67
CA LYS A 106 13.35 22.14 -0.52
C LYS A 106 12.75 22.87 -1.72
N SER A 107 12.79 22.28 -2.90
CA SER A 107 12.31 22.87 -4.14
C SER A 107 11.84 21.79 -5.10
N GLU A 108 10.65 22.00 -5.68
CA GLU A 108 10.11 21.13 -6.73
C GLU A 108 10.75 21.32 -8.11
N ASN A 109 11.65 22.29 -8.23
CA ASN A 109 12.32 22.59 -9.49
C ASN A 109 13.75 22.06 -9.55
N THR A 110 14.15 21.26 -8.55
CA THR A 110 15.46 20.63 -8.47
C THR A 110 15.28 19.13 -8.30
N ILE A 111 16.16 18.36 -8.94
CA ILE A 111 16.21 16.91 -8.74
C ILE A 111 16.52 16.64 -7.27
N TYR A 112 15.77 15.72 -6.68
CA TYR A 112 15.98 15.26 -5.31
C TYR A 112 16.23 13.76 -5.33
N PHE A 113 17.13 13.30 -4.50
CA PHE A 113 17.49 11.90 -4.39
C PHE A 113 17.69 11.50 -2.93
N SER A 114 17.01 10.44 -2.51
CA SER A 114 17.21 9.76 -1.23
C SER A 114 17.05 8.24 -1.38
N ASP A 115 17.20 7.54 -0.27
CA ASP A 115 16.98 6.08 -0.25
C ASP A 115 15.53 5.67 -0.44
N LEU A 116 14.57 6.57 -0.20
CA LEU A 116 13.13 6.29 -0.30
C LEU A 116 12.45 7.00 -1.46
N ILE A 117 12.87 8.23 -1.77
CA ILE A 117 12.22 9.07 -2.79
C ILE A 117 13.26 9.66 -3.74
N GLU A 118 12.92 9.62 -5.02
CA GLU A 118 13.62 10.38 -6.04
C GLU A 118 12.62 11.27 -6.78
N LEU A 119 12.95 12.55 -6.95
CA LEU A 119 12.18 13.50 -7.75
C LEU A 119 12.93 13.79 -9.04
N GLU A 120 12.31 13.45 -10.14
CA GLU A 120 12.75 13.75 -11.50
C GLU A 120 11.81 14.77 -12.15
N ILE A 121 12.34 15.61 -13.03
CA ILE A 121 11.57 16.62 -13.74
C ILE A 121 11.83 16.47 -15.24
N ILE A 122 10.79 16.12 -15.99
CA ILE A 122 10.86 15.98 -17.44
C ILE A 122 9.74 16.81 -18.08
N ASN A 123 10.10 17.80 -18.90
CA ASN A 123 9.13 18.63 -19.65
C ASN A 123 7.99 19.18 -18.77
N ASN A 124 8.31 19.72 -17.58
CA ASN A 124 7.36 20.23 -16.58
C ASN A 124 6.48 19.15 -15.92
N VAL A 125 6.70 17.88 -16.19
CA VAL A 125 6.11 16.76 -15.46
C VAL A 125 7.02 16.43 -14.30
N LYS A 126 6.47 16.40 -13.10
CA LYS A 126 7.18 15.96 -11.90
C LYS A 126 6.91 14.49 -11.66
N ILE A 127 7.98 13.71 -11.53
CA ILE A 127 7.93 12.26 -11.37
C ILE A 127 8.55 11.95 -10.02
N TYR A 128 7.74 11.46 -9.10
CA TYR A 128 8.16 11.02 -7.78
C TYR A 128 8.29 9.49 -7.82
N HIS A 129 9.51 8.99 -7.66
CA HIS A 129 9.81 7.58 -7.54
C HIS A 129 9.81 7.19 -6.06
N PHE A 130 9.10 6.14 -5.73
CA PHE A 130 9.05 5.58 -4.38
C PHE A 130 9.77 4.23 -4.39
N LYS A 131 10.95 4.20 -3.82
CA LYS A 131 11.79 3.01 -3.73
C LYS A 131 11.25 2.06 -2.66
N HIS A 132 11.41 0.77 -2.89
CA HIS A 132 10.89 -0.31 -2.04
C HIS A 132 9.36 -0.35 -1.93
N GLU A 133 8.65 0.29 -2.88
CA GLU A 133 7.21 0.34 -2.95
C GLU A 133 6.69 -0.07 -4.33
N PHE A 134 5.67 -0.92 -4.32
CA PHE A 134 4.91 -1.27 -5.52
C PHE A 134 3.64 -0.42 -5.66
N TRP A 135 2.58 -1.01 -6.22
CA TRP A 135 1.32 -0.36 -6.50
C TRP A 135 0.58 0.23 -5.30
N THR A 136 0.75 -0.35 -4.10
CA THR A 136 -0.09 -0.02 -2.95
C THR A 136 -0.02 1.45 -2.59
N ILE A 137 1.19 1.95 -2.33
CA ILE A 137 1.38 3.33 -1.88
C ILE A 137 1.07 4.31 -3.00
N SER A 138 1.59 4.09 -4.20
CA SER A 138 1.39 5.01 -5.32
C SER A 138 -0.09 5.13 -5.73
N ASN A 139 -0.85 4.03 -5.72
CA ASN A 139 -2.28 4.07 -6.03
C ASN A 139 -3.10 4.80 -4.95
N ILE A 140 -2.78 4.58 -3.67
CA ILE A 140 -3.40 5.33 -2.57
C ILE A 140 -3.16 6.82 -2.76
N PHE A 141 -1.92 7.24 -3.00
CA PHE A 141 -1.57 8.64 -3.22
C PHE A 141 -2.35 9.26 -4.39
N VAL A 142 -2.37 8.58 -5.55
CA VAL A 142 -3.11 9.07 -6.73
C VAL A 142 -4.58 9.28 -6.39
N ARG A 143 -5.19 8.34 -5.67
CA ARG A 143 -6.60 8.47 -5.26
C ARG A 143 -6.82 9.71 -4.38
N TYR A 144 -5.99 9.89 -3.37
CA TYR A 144 -6.11 11.06 -2.49
C TYR A 144 -5.78 12.38 -3.18
N CYS A 145 -4.82 12.40 -4.11
CA CYS A 145 -4.56 13.59 -4.92
C CYS A 145 -5.80 14.04 -5.71
N TYR A 146 -6.53 13.11 -6.32
CA TYR A 146 -7.77 13.46 -7.03
C TYR A 146 -8.91 13.88 -6.09
N MET A 147 -9.00 13.28 -4.90
CA MET A 147 -10.03 13.64 -3.92
C MET A 147 -9.82 15.05 -3.37
N GLU A 148 -8.57 15.39 -3.03
CA GLU A 148 -8.22 16.69 -2.43
C GLU A 148 -8.15 17.82 -3.45
N PHE A 149 -7.72 17.51 -4.67
CA PHE A 149 -7.49 18.51 -5.71
C PHE A 149 -8.19 18.12 -7.01
N PRO A 150 -9.53 18.25 -7.08
CA PRO A 150 -10.30 17.91 -8.29
C PRO A 150 -9.86 18.70 -9.55
N SER A 151 -9.17 19.83 -9.36
CA SER A 151 -8.63 20.66 -10.44
C SER A 151 -7.30 20.15 -11.00
N ILE A 152 -6.74 19.08 -10.45
CA ILE A 152 -5.48 18.51 -10.92
C ILE A 152 -5.65 18.06 -12.38
N LYS A 153 -4.77 18.53 -13.26
CA LYS A 153 -4.87 18.20 -14.68
C LYS A 153 -4.52 16.76 -14.96
N PHE A 154 -3.51 16.25 -14.26
CA PHE A 154 -3.04 14.90 -14.47
C PHE A 154 -2.26 14.41 -13.25
N VAL A 155 -2.64 13.26 -12.75
CA VAL A 155 -1.86 12.45 -11.82
C VAL A 155 -2.06 10.97 -12.17
N CYS A 156 -0.99 10.21 -12.21
CA CYS A 156 -1.07 8.76 -12.41
C CYS A 156 0.06 8.06 -11.66
N SER A 157 -0.17 6.79 -11.33
CA SER A 157 0.84 5.89 -10.81
C SER A 157 1.27 4.88 -11.88
N ASN A 158 2.51 4.43 -11.78
CA ASN A 158 3.05 3.36 -12.59
C ASN A 158 4.15 2.62 -11.82
N ILE A 159 4.52 1.43 -12.26
CA ILE A 159 5.74 0.73 -11.84
C ILE A 159 6.73 0.76 -12.99
N ILE A 160 8.01 0.86 -12.67
CA ILE A 160 9.08 0.87 -13.69
C ILE A 160 9.15 -0.49 -14.36
N HIS A 161 9.24 -1.53 -13.55
CA HIS A 161 9.31 -2.91 -14.01
C HIS A 161 8.80 -3.85 -12.91
N PRO A 162 8.09 -4.94 -13.25
CA PRO A 162 7.57 -5.88 -12.24
C PRO A 162 8.62 -6.52 -11.33
N SER A 163 9.88 -6.61 -11.78
CA SER A 163 10.99 -7.16 -10.98
C SER A 163 11.72 -6.11 -10.13
N ILE A 164 11.40 -4.83 -10.29
CA ILE A 164 11.99 -3.73 -9.53
C ILE A 164 10.95 -3.25 -8.52
N GLU A 165 11.30 -3.31 -7.25
CA GLU A 165 10.44 -2.83 -6.16
C GLU A 165 10.46 -1.30 -6.10
N GLU A 166 9.87 -0.69 -7.12
CA GLU A 166 9.80 0.75 -7.27
C GLU A 166 8.53 1.14 -8.03
N SER A 167 7.82 2.12 -7.49
CA SER A 167 6.67 2.74 -8.15
C SER A 167 6.92 4.23 -8.36
N MET A 168 6.21 4.81 -9.32
CA MET A 168 6.30 6.23 -9.60
C MET A 168 4.93 6.89 -9.63
N ILE A 169 4.89 8.17 -9.27
CA ILE A 169 3.73 9.04 -9.48
C ILE A 169 4.15 10.19 -10.38
N LYS A 170 3.41 10.36 -11.47
CA LYS A 170 3.58 11.49 -12.39
C LYS A 170 2.51 12.54 -12.12
N ILE A 171 2.93 13.79 -11.90
CA ILE A 171 2.03 14.90 -11.60
C ILE A 171 2.32 16.07 -12.54
N ILE A 172 1.27 16.60 -13.16
CA ILE A 172 1.34 17.87 -13.92
C ILE A 172 0.60 18.92 -13.12
N HIS A 173 1.34 19.58 -12.24
CA HIS A 173 0.85 20.71 -11.45
C HIS A 173 2.04 21.57 -10.95
N PRO A 174 1.93 22.90 -10.86
CA PRO A 174 3.00 23.74 -10.35
C PRO A 174 3.37 23.42 -8.89
N ASN A 175 2.40 23.09 -8.06
CA ASN A 175 2.58 22.80 -6.62
C ASN A 175 2.37 21.30 -6.31
N SER A 176 3.08 20.43 -7.01
CA SER A 176 2.90 18.98 -6.87
C SER A 176 3.31 18.45 -5.50
N LEU A 177 4.32 19.06 -4.88
CA LEU A 177 4.80 18.68 -3.55
C LEU A 177 3.76 19.00 -2.46
N ASP A 178 3.11 20.15 -2.56
CA ASP A 178 2.04 20.53 -1.62
C ASP A 178 0.86 19.56 -1.74
N ILE A 179 0.50 19.19 -2.97
CA ILE A 179 -0.55 18.21 -3.25
C ILE A 179 -0.23 16.87 -2.63
N LEU A 180 0.98 16.34 -2.86
CA LEU A 180 1.41 15.07 -2.25
C LEU A 180 1.45 15.17 -0.72
N SER A 181 1.95 16.27 -0.18
CA SER A 181 2.03 16.49 1.25
C SER A 181 0.65 16.57 1.90
N ALA A 182 -0.32 17.18 1.24
CA ALA A 182 -1.71 17.19 1.69
C ALA A 182 -2.32 15.78 1.63
N ALA A 183 -2.15 15.05 0.51
CA ALA A 183 -2.62 13.68 0.37
C ALA A 183 -2.07 12.78 1.49
N VAL A 184 -0.78 12.88 1.83
CA VAL A 184 -0.17 12.15 2.95
C VAL A 184 -0.88 12.42 4.28
N LYS A 185 -1.12 13.70 4.59
CA LYS A 185 -1.80 14.07 5.84
C LYS A 185 -3.21 13.46 5.93
N HIS A 186 -3.95 13.49 4.85
CA HIS A 186 -5.29 12.89 4.79
C HIS A 186 -5.25 11.37 4.91
N ILE A 187 -4.32 10.70 4.23
CA ILE A 187 -4.12 9.25 4.38
C ILE A 187 -3.84 8.88 5.84
N ILE A 188 -2.91 9.60 6.50
CA ILE A 188 -2.58 9.37 7.91
C ILE A 188 -3.81 9.57 8.80
N SER A 189 -4.60 10.62 8.55
CA SER A 189 -5.84 10.89 9.29
C SER A 189 -6.83 9.73 9.15
N ASP A 190 -7.11 9.31 7.92
CA ASP A 190 -8.11 8.28 7.63
C ASP A 190 -7.69 6.91 8.14
N VAL A 191 -6.41 6.55 8.01
CA VAL A 191 -5.87 5.30 8.56
C VAL A 191 -5.93 5.29 10.08
N ASN A 192 -5.69 6.44 10.75
CA ASN A 192 -5.85 6.55 12.20
C ASN A 192 -7.31 6.42 12.63
N ILE A 193 -8.26 6.96 11.87
CA ILE A 193 -9.70 6.77 12.12
C ILE A 193 -10.05 5.30 11.97
N LEU A 194 -9.59 4.66 10.89
CA LEU A 194 -9.82 3.23 10.64
C LEU A 194 -9.22 2.38 11.76
N LYS A 195 -7.98 2.64 12.15
CA LYS A 195 -7.30 1.91 13.23
C LYS A 195 -8.07 1.94 14.55
N LYS A 196 -8.66 3.07 14.90
CA LYS A 196 -9.48 3.21 16.13
C LYS A 196 -10.75 2.36 16.12
N LYS A 197 -11.20 1.88 14.95
CA LYS A 197 -12.37 1.00 14.85
C LYS A 197 -12.06 -0.45 15.21
N PHE A 198 -10.80 -0.85 15.12
CA PHE A 198 -10.35 -2.18 15.52
C PHE A 198 -9.80 -2.13 16.94
N LYS A 199 -10.36 -3.01 17.81
CA LYS A 199 -9.88 -3.13 19.18
C LYS A 199 -8.66 -4.04 19.19
N TYR A 200 -7.56 -3.56 19.81
CA TYR A 200 -6.40 -4.42 20.03
C TYR A 200 -6.67 -5.31 21.26
N HIS A 201 -6.60 -6.61 21.06
CA HIS A 201 -6.75 -7.62 22.10
C HIS A 201 -5.36 -8.14 22.47
N ALA A 202 -4.94 -7.88 23.71
CA ALA A 202 -3.64 -8.31 24.26
C ALA A 202 -3.58 -9.83 24.49
#